data_a4c7694076ac7c448da0e024fcdbbe61
#
_entry.id   a4c7694076ac7c448da0e024fcdbbe61
#
_cell.length_a   1.000
_cell.length_b   1.000
_cell.length_c   1.000
_cell.angle_alpha   90.00
_cell.angle_beta   90.00
_cell.angle_gamma   90.00
#
_symmetry.space_group_name_H-M   'P 1'
#
loop_
_entity.id
_entity.type
_entity.pdbx_description
1 polymer ?
#
loop_
_entity_poly.entity_id
_entity_poly.type
_entity_poly.pdbx_seq_one_letter_code
_entity_poly.pdbx_strand_id
1 'polypeptide(L)'
;MPFDNSGTGEFRDRPNLVGNARVAFNPTGPYLNPAAFAQPLPGTYGNLGRNTFSGPGLNDFDVSFVKSQQISRDWWLRLRAEFFNMWNHPNFANPSTTFGSGFRLTSTPDSFNPYFGNGSPRNVQLVAELEF
;
A
#
# COMPACT_ATOMS: atom_id res chain seq x y z
N MET A 1 -4.18 3.08 -18.95
CA MET A 1 -3.10 3.66 -19.78
C MET A 1 -3.24 5.17 -19.71
N PRO A 2 -2.16 5.96 -19.75
CA PRO A 2 -2.27 7.43 -19.71
C PRO A 2 -2.64 8.05 -21.06
N PHE A 3 -3.15 7.25 -22.00
CA PHE A 3 -3.50 7.68 -23.34
C PHE A 3 -4.98 7.43 -23.58
N ASP A 4 -5.61 8.34 -24.30
CA ASP A 4 -6.94 8.14 -24.89
C ASP A 4 -6.77 7.37 -26.22
N ASN A 5 -6.71 6.06 -26.09
CA ASN A 5 -6.56 5.17 -27.24
C ASN A 5 -7.90 4.92 -27.94
N SER A 6 -8.98 5.05 -27.20
CA SER A 6 -10.35 4.85 -27.72
C SER A 6 -10.89 6.08 -28.45
N GLY A 7 -10.29 7.26 -28.26
CA GLY A 7 -10.75 8.52 -28.84
C GLY A 7 -12.00 9.09 -28.19
N THR A 8 -12.29 8.68 -26.95
CA THR A 8 -13.50 9.11 -26.21
C THR A 8 -13.28 10.29 -25.28
N GLY A 9 -12.04 10.79 -25.17
CA GLY A 9 -11.66 11.84 -24.24
C GLY A 9 -11.34 11.31 -22.84
N GLU A 10 -11.40 10.01 -22.60
CA GLU A 10 -11.05 9.38 -21.33
C GLU A 10 -9.59 8.92 -21.34
N PHE A 11 -8.73 9.54 -20.54
CA PHE A 11 -7.31 9.17 -20.43
C PHE A 11 -7.04 7.98 -19.50
N ARG A 12 -7.99 7.03 -19.41
CA ARG A 12 -7.91 5.86 -18.53
C ARG A 12 -8.26 4.56 -19.24
N ASP A 13 -7.92 4.47 -20.51
CA ASP A 13 -8.15 3.26 -21.30
C ASP A 13 -7.42 2.06 -20.70
N ARG A 14 -8.08 0.92 -20.79
CA ARG A 14 -7.58 -0.35 -20.29
C ARG A 14 -6.81 -1.09 -21.38
N PRO A 15 -5.74 -1.82 -21.05
CA PRO A 15 -5.02 -2.64 -22.02
C PRO A 15 -5.81 -3.90 -22.39
N ASN A 16 -5.35 -4.59 -23.42
CA ASN A 16 -5.74 -5.96 -23.68
C ASN A 16 -4.96 -6.91 -22.78
N LEU A 17 -5.65 -7.89 -22.21
CA LEU A 17 -5.03 -9.05 -21.57
C LEU A 17 -4.82 -10.12 -22.63
N VAL A 18 -3.55 -10.41 -22.95
CA VAL A 18 -3.16 -11.34 -24.03
C VAL A 18 -2.45 -12.59 -23.52
N GLY A 19 -2.23 -12.69 -22.21
CA GLY A 19 -1.54 -13.82 -21.61
C GLY A 19 -1.79 -13.93 -20.11
N ASN A 20 -1.05 -14.83 -19.44
CA ASN A 20 -1.11 -14.95 -18.00
C ASN A 20 -0.37 -13.80 -17.30
N ALA A 21 -1.13 -12.95 -16.62
CA ALA A 21 -0.60 -11.81 -15.91
C ALA A 21 -0.07 -12.15 -14.52
N ARG A 22 -0.39 -13.32 -13.96
CA ARG A 22 0.07 -13.70 -12.62
C ARG A 22 1.49 -14.24 -12.69
N VAL A 23 2.36 -13.74 -11.82
CA VAL A 23 3.73 -14.23 -11.62
C VAL A 23 3.91 -14.64 -10.17
N ALA A 24 4.93 -15.46 -9.90
CA ALA A 24 5.33 -15.73 -8.51
C ALA A 24 5.74 -14.43 -7.83
N PHE A 25 5.36 -14.27 -6.56
CA PHE A 25 5.71 -13.08 -5.80
C PHE A 25 7.23 -12.88 -5.74
N ASN A 26 7.66 -11.72 -6.16
CA ASN A 26 9.05 -11.28 -6.07
C ASN A 26 9.09 -9.80 -5.62
N PRO A 27 9.64 -9.49 -4.44
CA PRO A 27 9.65 -8.12 -3.91
C PRO A 27 10.45 -7.12 -4.75
N THR A 28 11.38 -7.61 -5.56
CA THR A 28 12.23 -6.77 -6.45
C THR A 28 11.81 -6.81 -7.91
N GLY A 29 10.92 -7.73 -8.26
CA GLY A 29 10.41 -7.93 -9.61
C GLY A 29 9.07 -7.24 -9.89
N PRO A 30 8.51 -7.46 -11.07
CA PRO A 30 7.17 -7.00 -11.37
C PRO A 30 6.13 -7.82 -10.60
N TYR A 31 5.08 -7.16 -10.09
CA TYR A 31 3.95 -7.81 -9.42
C TYR A 31 3.03 -8.55 -10.40
N LEU A 32 2.93 -8.04 -11.61
CA LEU A 32 2.23 -8.67 -12.72
C LEU A 32 3.18 -8.79 -13.90
N ASN A 33 2.97 -9.79 -14.75
CA ASN A 33 3.76 -9.98 -15.97
C ASN A 33 3.43 -8.87 -17.01
N PRO A 34 4.36 -7.95 -17.30
CA PRO A 34 4.09 -6.88 -18.26
C PRO A 34 3.80 -7.39 -19.67
N ALA A 35 4.39 -8.53 -20.06
CA ALA A 35 4.19 -9.12 -21.38
C ALA A 35 2.77 -9.70 -21.59
N ALA A 36 2.01 -9.85 -20.51
CA ALA A 36 0.61 -10.28 -20.59
C ALA A 36 -0.35 -9.15 -21.00
N PHE A 37 0.13 -7.93 -21.11
CA PHE A 37 -0.67 -6.76 -21.43
C PHE A 37 -0.23 -6.17 -22.78
N ALA A 38 -1.17 -5.89 -23.64
CA ALA A 38 -0.92 -5.25 -24.93
C ALA A 38 -1.79 -4.00 -25.08
N GLN A 39 -1.30 -3.04 -25.85
CA GLN A 39 -2.08 -1.87 -26.22
C GLN A 39 -3.19 -2.29 -27.18
N PRO A 40 -4.44 -1.87 -26.96
CA PRO A 40 -5.51 -2.12 -27.94
C PRO A 40 -5.26 -1.34 -29.23
N LEU A 41 -5.91 -1.75 -30.28
CA LEU A 41 -5.88 -1.02 -31.55
C LEU A 41 -6.42 0.41 -31.38
N PRO A 42 -5.88 1.40 -32.07
CA PRO A 42 -6.41 2.77 -32.03
C PRO A 42 -7.92 2.80 -32.31
N GLY A 43 -8.66 3.58 -31.54
CA GLY A 43 -10.11 3.67 -31.64
C GLY A 43 -10.88 2.51 -30.99
N THR A 44 -10.19 1.61 -30.24
CA THR A 44 -10.85 0.48 -29.57
C THR A 44 -10.57 0.47 -28.07
N TYR A 45 -11.49 -0.13 -27.31
CA TYR A 45 -11.30 -0.40 -25.90
C TYR A 45 -10.53 -1.70 -25.70
N GLY A 46 -9.73 -1.73 -24.61
CA GLY A 46 -9.10 -2.99 -24.18
C GLY A 46 -10.10 -3.94 -23.52
N ASN A 47 -9.78 -5.23 -23.58
CA ASN A 47 -10.61 -6.31 -23.04
C ASN A 47 -10.43 -6.53 -21.51
N LEU A 48 -9.47 -5.87 -20.86
CA LEU A 48 -9.23 -6.04 -19.45
C LEU A 48 -10.42 -5.51 -18.62
N GLY A 49 -10.96 -6.36 -17.75
CA GLY A 49 -12.03 -5.99 -16.83
C GLY A 49 -11.59 -4.95 -15.78
N ARG A 50 -12.56 -4.35 -15.09
CA ARG A 50 -12.28 -3.48 -13.95
C ARG A 50 -11.99 -4.35 -12.72
N ASN A 51 -10.99 -3.96 -11.89
CA ASN A 51 -10.63 -4.64 -10.65
C ASN A 51 -10.33 -6.15 -10.84
N THR A 52 -9.71 -6.53 -11.95
CA THR A 52 -9.40 -7.92 -12.27
C THR A 52 -8.27 -8.50 -11.41
N PHE A 53 -7.40 -7.66 -10.90
CA PHE A 53 -6.27 -8.05 -10.07
C PHE A 53 -6.35 -7.38 -8.70
N SER A 54 -5.99 -8.16 -7.66
CA SER A 54 -5.83 -7.64 -6.30
C SER A 54 -4.37 -7.29 -6.06
N GLY A 55 -4.13 -6.23 -5.32
CA GLY A 55 -2.81 -5.88 -4.85
C GLY A 55 -2.31 -6.81 -3.73
N PRO A 56 -1.10 -6.57 -3.20
CA PRO A 56 -0.59 -7.30 -2.04
C PRO A 56 -1.49 -7.05 -0.82
N GLY A 57 -1.60 -8.06 0.04
CA GLY A 57 -2.30 -7.92 1.31
C GLY A 57 -1.54 -6.99 2.27
N LEU A 58 -2.29 -6.35 3.14
CA LEU A 58 -1.77 -5.59 4.27
C LEU A 58 -1.85 -6.46 5.53
N ASN A 59 -0.77 -6.52 6.30
CA ASN A 59 -0.73 -7.13 7.62
C ASN A 59 0.03 -6.21 8.57
N ASP A 60 -0.71 -5.57 9.46
CA ASP A 60 -0.16 -4.65 10.44
C ASP A 60 -0.66 -5.02 11.83
N PHE A 61 0.23 -4.97 12.80
CA PHE A 61 -0.09 -5.30 14.18
C PHE A 61 0.54 -4.29 15.13
N ASP A 62 -0.32 -3.50 15.74
CA ASP A 62 0.04 -2.46 16.67
C ASP A 62 -0.28 -2.87 18.10
N VAL A 63 0.61 -2.57 19.02
CA VAL A 63 0.44 -2.84 20.45
C VAL A 63 0.72 -1.60 21.25
N SER A 64 -0.16 -1.31 22.19
CA SER A 64 0.01 -0.21 23.13
C SER A 64 -0.06 -0.71 24.58
N PHE A 65 0.89 -0.33 25.38
CA PHE A 65 0.91 -0.54 26.83
C PHE A 65 0.78 0.81 27.54
N VAL A 66 -0.17 0.91 28.45
CA VAL A 66 -0.38 2.11 29.24
C VAL A 66 -0.33 1.75 30.73
N LYS A 67 0.47 2.47 31.50
CA LYS A 67 0.50 2.38 32.96
C LYS A 67 0.29 3.76 33.54
N SER A 68 -0.71 3.88 34.41
CA SER A 68 -0.95 5.09 35.20
C SER A 68 -0.61 4.78 36.67
N GLN A 69 0.17 5.64 37.28
CA GLN A 69 0.62 5.52 38.68
C GLN A 69 0.43 6.86 39.40
N GLN A 70 -0.29 6.83 40.48
CA GLN A 70 -0.36 7.99 41.37
C GLN A 70 0.97 8.08 42.17
N ILE A 71 1.66 9.22 42.07
CA ILE A 71 2.91 9.47 42.78
C ILE A 71 2.65 10.21 44.08
N SER A 72 1.67 11.12 44.07
CA SER A 72 1.27 11.92 45.22
C SER A 72 -0.23 12.17 45.16
N ARG A 73 -0.81 12.86 46.18
CA ARG A 73 -2.25 13.13 46.26
C ARG A 73 -2.80 13.77 44.96
N ASP A 74 -2.04 14.70 44.37
CA ASP A 74 -2.44 15.51 43.23
C ASP A 74 -1.65 15.21 41.96
N TRP A 75 -0.72 14.22 42.01
CA TRP A 75 0.19 13.94 40.90
C TRP A 75 0.04 12.53 40.38
N TRP A 76 -0.18 12.43 39.08
CA TRP A 76 -0.26 11.17 38.36
C TRP A 76 0.81 11.10 37.27
N LEU A 77 1.48 9.98 37.18
CA LEU A 77 2.39 9.66 36.09
C LEU A 77 1.72 8.63 35.17
N ARG A 78 1.57 8.97 33.90
CA ARG A 78 1.10 8.05 32.87
C ARG A 78 2.25 7.74 31.93
N LEU A 79 2.58 6.47 31.83
CA LEU A 79 3.57 5.95 30.90
C LEU A 79 2.86 5.19 29.80
N ARG A 80 3.20 5.47 28.54
CA ARG A 80 2.66 4.79 27.37
C ARG A 80 3.81 4.33 26.48
N ALA A 81 3.78 3.06 26.09
CA ALA A 81 4.68 2.49 25.10
C ALA A 81 3.84 1.95 23.93
N GLU A 82 4.08 2.47 22.77
CA GLU A 82 3.36 2.10 21.53
C GLU A 82 4.34 1.49 20.54
N PHE A 83 3.95 0.35 20.00
CA PHE A 83 4.72 -0.41 19.02
C PHE A 83 3.87 -0.50 17.77
N PHE A 84 4.29 0.20 16.72
CA PHE A 84 3.65 0.16 15.40
C PHE A 84 4.38 -0.86 14.54
N ASN A 85 3.62 -1.66 13.79
CA ASN A 85 4.13 -2.76 12.99
C ASN A 85 5.10 -3.64 13.82
N MET A 86 4.61 -4.17 14.93
CA MET A 86 5.44 -4.87 15.93
C MET A 86 6.26 -6.01 15.33
N TRP A 87 5.70 -6.71 14.36
CA TRP A 87 6.37 -7.82 13.66
C TRP A 87 7.34 -7.37 12.57
N ASN A 88 7.41 -6.07 12.31
CA ASN A 88 8.21 -5.50 11.23
C ASN A 88 7.90 -6.15 9.86
N HIS A 89 6.62 -6.44 9.61
CA HIS A 89 6.19 -7.04 8.37
C HIS A 89 6.24 -5.99 7.24
N PRO A 90 6.91 -6.29 6.11
CA PRO A 90 6.94 -5.36 5.00
C PRO A 90 5.57 -5.32 4.32
N ASN A 91 4.87 -4.21 4.45
CA ASN A 91 3.63 -3.96 3.73
C ASN A 91 3.94 -3.16 2.47
N PHE A 92 3.60 -3.72 1.32
CA PHE A 92 3.85 -3.07 0.04
C PHE A 92 2.64 -2.24 -0.38
N ALA A 93 2.89 -1.08 -0.97
CA ALA A 93 1.87 -0.31 -1.64
C ALA A 93 1.34 -1.05 -2.88
N ASN A 94 0.20 -0.60 -3.38
CA ASN A 94 -0.32 -1.13 -4.64
C ASN A 94 0.70 -0.94 -5.77
N PRO A 95 0.82 -1.92 -6.67
CA PRO A 95 1.72 -1.80 -7.81
C PRO A 95 1.30 -0.64 -8.70
N SER A 96 2.28 -0.01 -9.34
CA SER A 96 1.98 0.99 -10.35
C SER A 96 1.14 0.38 -11.47
N THR A 97 0.00 0.98 -11.75
CA THR A 97 -0.95 0.51 -12.77
C THR A 97 -0.77 1.19 -14.13
N THR A 98 0.24 2.06 -14.26
CA THR A 98 0.53 2.71 -15.53
C THR A 98 1.16 1.71 -16.50
N PHE A 99 0.61 1.59 -17.69
CA PHE A 99 1.17 0.75 -18.75
C PHE A 99 2.60 1.20 -19.09
N GLY A 100 3.53 0.25 -19.08
CA GLY A 100 4.95 0.54 -19.26
C GLY A 100 5.74 0.77 -17.97
N SER A 101 5.10 0.90 -16.80
CA SER A 101 5.79 1.06 -15.51
C SER A 101 6.38 -0.24 -14.96
N GLY A 102 6.12 -1.38 -15.61
CA GLY A 102 6.57 -2.70 -15.19
C GLY A 102 5.84 -3.26 -13.97
N PHE A 103 4.75 -2.66 -13.52
CA PHE A 103 3.92 -3.11 -12.39
C PHE A 103 4.74 -3.40 -11.11
N ARG A 104 5.72 -2.58 -10.82
CA ARG A 104 6.59 -2.77 -9.67
C ARG A 104 5.90 -2.35 -8.38
N LEU A 105 6.13 -3.14 -7.34
CA LEU A 105 5.78 -2.75 -5.98
C LEU A 105 6.73 -1.69 -5.46
N THR A 106 6.23 -0.77 -4.67
CA THR A 106 7.05 0.14 -3.89
C THR A 106 6.92 -0.22 -2.42
N SER A 107 8.02 -0.18 -1.70
CA SER A 107 8.04 -0.36 -0.25
C SER A 107 7.66 0.91 0.51
N THR A 108 7.44 2.00 -0.20
CA THR A 108 6.95 3.24 0.40
C THR A 108 5.46 3.11 0.67
N PRO A 109 5.01 3.47 1.88
CA PRO A 109 3.59 3.53 2.16
C PRO A 109 2.93 4.45 1.13
N ASP A 110 1.76 4.05 0.69
CA ASP A 110 0.94 4.90 -0.16
C ASP A 110 0.71 6.21 0.61
N SER A 111 1.31 7.29 0.14
CA SER A 111 1.20 8.62 0.74
C SER A 111 -0.24 9.16 0.74
N PHE A 112 -1.17 8.43 0.15
CA PHE A 112 -2.59 8.74 0.12
C PHE A 112 -3.36 8.30 1.37
N ASN A 113 -2.76 7.56 2.28
CA ASN A 113 -3.47 7.15 3.49
C ASN A 113 -2.70 7.50 4.77
N PRO A 114 -2.72 8.77 5.19
CA PRO A 114 -2.01 9.22 6.39
C PRO A 114 -2.60 8.65 7.70
N TYR A 115 -3.76 7.98 7.63
CA TYR A 115 -4.45 7.47 8.82
C TYR A 115 -4.08 6.03 9.19
N PHE A 116 -3.48 5.30 8.27
CA PHE A 116 -3.06 3.95 8.53
C PHE A 116 -1.56 3.86 8.31
N GLY A 117 -0.71 4.12 9.18
CA GLY A 117 0.76 4.03 9.11
C GLY A 117 1.32 2.86 8.29
N ASN A 118 0.72 2.61 7.16
CA ASN A 118 0.73 1.40 6.36
C ASN A 118 2.07 1.22 5.70
N GLY A 119 2.76 0.15 6.03
CA GLY A 119 3.98 -0.24 5.38
C GLY A 119 5.25 0.39 5.96
N SER A 120 5.14 1.19 6.99
CA SER A 120 6.31 1.68 7.71
C SER A 120 7.10 0.54 8.36
N PRO A 121 8.43 0.66 8.46
CA PRO A 121 9.19 -0.20 9.34
C PRO A 121 8.66 -0.07 10.77
N ARG A 122 8.98 -1.06 11.61
CA ARG A 122 8.60 -1.01 13.03
C ARG A 122 9.00 0.33 13.65
N ASN A 123 8.03 0.97 14.29
CA ASN A 123 8.22 2.19 15.04
C ASN A 123 7.87 1.96 16.51
N VAL A 124 8.63 2.56 17.41
CA VAL A 124 8.37 2.51 18.85
C VAL A 124 8.27 3.93 19.37
N GLN A 125 7.15 4.22 20.00
CA GLN A 125 6.90 5.51 20.63
C GLN A 125 6.76 5.33 22.14
N LEU A 126 7.52 6.10 22.91
CA LEU A 126 7.44 6.16 24.37
C LEU A 126 6.93 7.55 24.75
N VAL A 127 5.90 7.58 25.57
CA VAL A 127 5.31 8.83 26.07
C VAL A 127 5.24 8.76 27.59
N ALA A 128 5.67 9.84 28.24
CA ALA A 128 5.50 10.04 29.67
C ALA A 128 4.72 11.35 29.88
N GLU A 129 3.60 11.26 30.54
CA GLU A 129 2.74 12.38 30.88
C GLU A 129 2.70 12.53 32.39
N LEU A 130 2.88 13.74 32.86
CA LEU A 130 2.75 14.10 34.27
C LEU A 130 1.55 15.03 34.39
N GLU A 131 0.56 14.62 35.16
CA GLU A 131 -0.67 15.37 35.44
C GLU A 131 -0.64 15.82 36.91
N PHE A 132 -0.90 17.11 37.13
CA PHE A 132 -0.88 17.75 38.45
C PHE A 132 -2.01 18.75 38.62
#